data_3fba40b1cacbd9aa1d66f7155187b790
#
_entry.id   3fba40b1cacbd9aa1d66f7155187b790
#
_cell.length_a   1.000
_cell.length_b   1.000
_cell.length_c   1.000
_cell.angle_alpha   90.00
_cell.angle_beta   90.00
_cell.angle_gamma   90.00
#
_symmetry.space_group_name_H-M   'P 1'
#
loop_
_entity.id
_entity.type
_entity.pdbx_description
1 polymer ?
#
loop_
_entity_poly.entity_id
_entity_poly.type
_entity_poly.pdbx_seq_one_letter_code
_entity_poly.pdbx_strand_id
1 'polypeptide(L)'
;MENMTSPGTLLSGDNATWLEEYYQTWLRTPEQLPEDWRRFFLSPELTVQSVSGDNNISGATLKKQAAVIQLINAWRTQGHLRAKLDPLGLNPPADVPSLQPGFWGLSEEDLLQEFSVTFGAHTTQMPLKQLLNLLEQAWASSQAYELAHLENREEINWLLSRIESSNAPQADAQTCIARFEKLMAAETLERYLHTRYVGQKRFSLEGGESAIPALDTLTKRLRAQGVEEMVIGMAHRGRLNVLVNLLNKDPAQLFAEFEGKQTIGSGSGDVKYHMGYSSNLETPAGSLHVALAYNPSHLEIVNPVVLGQVRARQERRGEDGQAKVVGVLIHGDSALGGLGVNQTTFNLSQTQGYGTGGTLHLVINNQIGFTTSRLQDMRSSRYCTDIAKMVAAPIIHVNGDDVDAVCQVMELACEWRDTFRRDIIIDICCFRKHGHNESDEPRLTQPQMYQAVDAHPGTLARYGESLARRGLLTQAQQDEMTARYRDWLDSCQKREPQPLKPAIHSFSANWYGLTNPHWS
;
A
#
# COMPACT_ATOMS: atom_id res chain seq x y z
N MET A 1 -33.41 4.76 34.54
CA MET A 1 -34.71 4.96 33.85
C MET A 1 -34.68 6.36 33.27
N GLU A 2 -34.19 6.52 32.06
CA GLU A 2 -34.42 7.79 31.33
C GLU A 2 -33.87 7.63 29.90
N ASN A 3 -34.71 8.03 28.98
CA ASN A 3 -34.51 8.17 27.52
C ASN A 3 -34.59 6.88 26.69
N MET A 4 -35.82 6.38 26.56
CA MET A 4 -36.21 5.53 25.44
C MET A 4 -36.34 6.43 24.18
N THR A 5 -35.39 6.33 23.30
CA THR A 5 -35.42 6.96 21.97
C THR A 5 -36.54 6.39 21.11
N SER A 6 -37.20 7.25 20.34
CA SER A 6 -38.31 6.85 19.45
C SER A 6 -37.87 5.89 18.34
N PRO A 7 -38.76 5.02 17.82
CA PRO A 7 -38.41 3.96 16.84
C PRO A 7 -37.74 4.45 15.54
N GLY A 8 -37.92 5.69 15.17
CA GLY A 8 -37.33 6.26 13.94
C GLY A 8 -35.79 6.42 13.94
N THR A 9 -35.13 6.34 15.11
CA THR A 9 -33.68 6.51 15.24
C THR A 9 -32.92 5.16 15.29
N LEU A 10 -33.62 4.03 15.27
CA LEU A 10 -33.09 2.70 15.66
C LEU A 10 -32.82 1.75 14.49
N LEU A 11 -32.97 2.18 13.25
CA LEU A 11 -32.70 1.34 12.06
C LEU A 11 -31.25 1.46 11.56
N SER A 12 -30.27 1.66 12.45
CA SER A 12 -28.85 1.51 12.13
C SER A 12 -28.38 0.09 12.46
N GLY A 13 -27.50 -0.47 11.64
CA GLY A 13 -27.07 -1.86 11.70
C GLY A 13 -26.52 -2.38 13.05
N ASP A 14 -26.16 -1.49 13.98
CA ASP A 14 -25.68 -1.84 15.33
C ASP A 14 -26.78 -2.36 16.28
N ASN A 15 -28.03 -2.20 15.90
CA ASN A 15 -29.19 -2.62 16.71
C ASN A 15 -29.93 -3.85 16.16
N ALA A 16 -29.38 -4.51 15.15
CA ALA A 16 -30.06 -5.62 14.48
C ALA A 16 -30.36 -6.79 15.44
N THR A 17 -29.44 -7.12 16.34
CA THR A 17 -29.60 -8.22 17.31
C THR A 17 -30.71 -7.91 18.33
N TRP A 18 -30.75 -6.68 18.82
CA TRP A 18 -31.74 -6.23 19.78
C TRP A 18 -33.13 -6.06 19.13
N LEU A 19 -33.19 -5.57 17.89
CA LEU A 19 -34.44 -5.50 17.12
C LEU A 19 -35.02 -6.89 16.84
N GLU A 20 -34.16 -7.87 16.55
CA GLU A 20 -34.56 -9.26 16.36
C GLU A 20 -35.10 -9.87 17.65
N GLU A 21 -34.49 -9.63 18.82
CA GLU A 21 -34.99 -10.07 20.11
C GLU A 21 -36.39 -9.50 20.42
N TYR A 22 -36.61 -8.21 20.12
CA TYR A 22 -37.93 -7.58 20.30
C TYR A 22 -38.96 -8.12 19.30
N TYR A 23 -38.55 -8.41 18.06
CA TYR A 23 -39.41 -9.05 17.07
C TYR A 23 -39.78 -10.48 17.47
N GLN A 24 -38.85 -11.26 17.95
CA GLN A 24 -39.12 -12.60 18.46
C GLN A 24 -40.01 -12.58 19.72
N THR A 25 -39.86 -11.61 20.58
CA THR A 25 -40.74 -11.40 21.75
C THR A 25 -42.14 -11.01 21.30
N TRP A 26 -42.27 -10.16 20.29
CA TRP A 26 -43.58 -9.80 19.71
C TRP A 26 -44.29 -10.99 19.09
N LEU A 27 -43.57 -11.89 18.42
CA LEU A 27 -44.17 -13.12 17.87
C LEU A 27 -44.65 -14.11 18.94
N ARG A 28 -44.02 -14.14 20.12
CA ARG A 28 -44.30 -15.11 21.17
C ARG A 28 -45.21 -14.57 22.26
N THR A 29 -44.96 -13.40 22.74
CA THR A 29 -45.60 -12.76 23.89
C THR A 29 -45.68 -11.24 23.69
N PRO A 30 -46.53 -10.76 22.76
CA PRO A 30 -46.59 -9.33 22.42
C PRO A 30 -46.92 -8.41 23.59
N GLU A 31 -47.62 -8.92 24.60
CA GLU A 31 -47.99 -8.20 25.82
C GLU A 31 -46.80 -7.82 26.70
N GLN A 32 -45.65 -8.45 26.54
CA GLN A 32 -44.42 -8.12 27.29
C GLN A 32 -43.66 -6.94 26.69
N LEU A 33 -44.03 -6.49 25.50
CA LEU A 33 -43.41 -5.33 24.87
C LEU A 33 -44.10 -4.02 25.23
N PRO A 34 -43.36 -2.91 25.37
CA PRO A 34 -43.93 -1.58 25.48
C PRO A 34 -44.90 -1.28 24.32
N GLU A 35 -45.93 -0.48 24.62
CA GLU A 35 -47.03 -0.23 23.67
C GLU A 35 -46.56 0.34 22.32
N ASP A 36 -45.54 1.20 22.34
CA ASP A 36 -44.95 1.80 21.14
C ASP A 36 -44.28 0.76 20.23
N TRP A 37 -43.68 -0.25 20.78
CA TRP A 37 -43.09 -1.37 20.04
C TRP A 37 -44.14 -2.34 19.52
N ARG A 38 -45.20 -2.56 20.25
CA ARG A 38 -46.35 -3.35 19.77
C ARG A 38 -47.02 -2.66 18.56
N ARG A 39 -47.19 -1.35 18.63
CA ARG A 39 -47.70 -0.56 17.50
C ARG A 39 -46.75 -0.58 16.31
N PHE A 40 -45.46 -0.48 16.55
CA PHE A 40 -44.44 -0.56 15.50
C PHE A 40 -44.51 -1.88 14.73
N PHE A 41 -44.61 -3.02 15.40
CA PHE A 41 -44.70 -4.32 14.75
C PHE A 41 -46.12 -4.64 14.20
N LEU A 42 -47.16 -4.02 14.69
CA LEU A 42 -48.51 -4.15 14.19
C LEU A 42 -48.80 -3.28 12.96
N SER A 43 -48.06 -2.18 12.78
CA SER A 43 -48.17 -1.33 11.61
C SER A 43 -47.02 -1.61 10.65
N PRO A 44 -47.22 -2.36 9.57
CA PRO A 44 -46.21 -2.60 8.54
C PRO A 44 -45.91 -1.35 7.70
N GLU A 45 -46.43 -0.22 8.05
CA GLU A 45 -46.00 1.06 7.54
C GLU A 45 -44.77 1.53 8.32
N LEU A 46 -43.59 1.10 7.86
CA LEU A 46 -42.37 1.83 8.07
C LEU A 46 -42.61 3.27 7.62
N THR A 47 -42.98 4.14 8.54
CA THR A 47 -43.00 5.57 8.30
C THR A 47 -41.54 6.03 8.18
N VAL A 48 -40.95 5.81 7.03
CA VAL A 48 -39.94 6.71 6.49
C VAL A 48 -40.67 8.05 6.46
N GLN A 49 -40.27 9.00 7.29
CA GLN A 49 -40.74 10.37 7.19
C GLN A 49 -40.64 10.75 5.71
N SER A 50 -41.77 10.74 5.04
CA SER A 50 -41.92 11.24 3.70
C SER A 50 -41.54 12.72 3.74
N VAL A 51 -40.40 13.05 3.19
CA VAL A 51 -40.26 14.33 2.51
C VAL A 51 -41.37 14.30 1.48
N SER A 52 -42.35 15.18 1.64
CA SER A 52 -43.56 15.32 0.88
C SER A 52 -43.30 15.29 -0.63
N GLY A 53 -43.65 14.20 -1.26
CA GLY A 53 -43.71 13.97 -2.69
C GLY A 53 -44.43 12.65 -2.92
N ASP A 54 -45.58 12.71 -3.57
CA ASP A 54 -46.42 11.57 -3.98
C ASP A 54 -45.56 10.51 -4.71
N ASN A 55 -45.11 9.48 -4.01
CA ASN A 55 -44.60 8.27 -4.65
C ASN A 55 -45.02 7.04 -3.84
N ASN A 56 -46.04 6.37 -4.38
CA ASN A 56 -46.44 5.03 -4.00
C ASN A 56 -45.34 4.05 -4.43
N ILE A 57 -44.26 3.92 -3.60
CA ILE A 57 -43.15 3.02 -3.90
C ILE A 57 -43.67 1.59 -3.78
N SER A 58 -43.69 0.86 -4.89
CA SER A 58 -44.15 -0.54 -4.88
C SER A 58 -43.21 -1.41 -4.05
N GLY A 59 -43.75 -2.45 -3.40
CA GLY A 59 -42.91 -3.43 -2.65
C GLY A 59 -41.82 -4.07 -3.52
N ALA A 60 -42.02 -4.15 -4.85
CA ALA A 60 -40.99 -4.61 -5.80
C ALA A 60 -39.83 -3.61 -5.91
N THR A 61 -40.10 -2.32 -5.93
CA THR A 61 -39.08 -1.26 -5.98
C THR A 61 -38.24 -1.25 -4.71
N LEU A 62 -38.85 -1.43 -3.54
CA LEU A 62 -38.12 -1.55 -2.26
C LEU A 62 -37.19 -2.77 -2.22
N LYS A 63 -37.63 -3.93 -2.74
CA LYS A 63 -36.79 -5.13 -2.84
C LYS A 63 -35.59 -4.89 -3.77
N LYS A 64 -35.77 -4.25 -4.90
CA LYS A 64 -34.68 -3.92 -5.83
C LYS A 64 -33.70 -2.92 -5.22
N GLN A 65 -34.20 -1.91 -4.51
CA GLN A 65 -33.36 -0.96 -3.78
C GLN A 65 -32.50 -1.65 -2.71
N ALA A 66 -33.07 -2.59 -1.95
CA ALA A 66 -32.34 -3.39 -0.98
C ALA A 66 -31.29 -4.28 -1.66
N ALA A 67 -31.61 -4.89 -2.80
CA ALA A 67 -30.68 -5.69 -3.60
C ALA A 67 -29.47 -4.85 -4.08
N VAL A 68 -29.69 -3.60 -4.51
CA VAL A 68 -28.59 -2.69 -4.88
C VAL A 68 -27.70 -2.35 -3.70
N ILE A 69 -28.25 -2.14 -2.51
CA ILE A 69 -27.44 -1.91 -1.29
C ILE A 69 -26.58 -3.14 -0.97
N GLN A 70 -27.14 -4.34 -1.07
CA GLN A 70 -26.40 -5.58 -0.86
C GLN A 70 -25.29 -5.76 -1.91
N LEU A 71 -25.55 -5.43 -3.15
CA LEU A 71 -24.57 -5.46 -4.24
C LEU A 71 -23.40 -4.50 -3.96
N ILE A 72 -23.67 -3.26 -3.52
CA ILE A 72 -22.62 -2.31 -3.12
C ILE A 72 -21.77 -2.89 -1.98
N ASN A 73 -22.40 -3.45 -0.96
CA ASN A 73 -21.70 -4.06 0.16
C ASN A 73 -20.86 -5.28 -0.28
N ALA A 74 -21.34 -6.09 -1.21
CA ALA A 74 -20.58 -7.18 -1.79
C ALA A 74 -19.32 -6.66 -2.51
N TRP A 75 -19.42 -5.58 -3.29
CA TRP A 75 -18.25 -4.96 -3.92
C TRP A 75 -17.24 -4.42 -2.91
N ARG A 76 -17.68 -3.74 -1.85
CA ARG A 76 -16.83 -3.22 -0.77
C ARG A 76 -16.11 -4.31 0.01
N THR A 77 -16.68 -5.51 0.10
CA THR A 77 -16.11 -6.63 0.86
C THR A 77 -15.36 -7.64 0.01
N GLN A 78 -15.73 -7.83 -1.25
CA GLN A 78 -15.22 -8.89 -2.12
C GLN A 78 -14.66 -8.39 -3.47
N GLY A 79 -14.75 -7.10 -3.77
CA GLY A 79 -14.26 -6.52 -5.04
C GLY A 79 -12.79 -6.82 -5.28
N HIS A 80 -11.97 -6.84 -4.21
CA HIS A 80 -10.54 -7.17 -4.29
C HIS A 80 -10.26 -8.56 -4.90
N LEU A 81 -11.21 -9.49 -4.84
CA LEU A 81 -11.07 -10.83 -5.44
C LEU A 81 -11.11 -10.79 -6.98
N ARG A 82 -11.72 -9.74 -7.55
CA ARG A 82 -11.87 -9.55 -9.00
C ARG A 82 -10.85 -8.58 -9.58
N ALA A 83 -10.01 -7.98 -8.76
CA ALA A 83 -9.03 -6.99 -9.20
C ALA A 83 -7.91 -7.59 -10.05
N LYS A 84 -7.38 -6.80 -10.99
CA LYS A 84 -6.32 -7.18 -11.94
C LYS A 84 -4.95 -6.87 -11.35
N LEU A 85 -4.56 -7.62 -10.33
CA LEU A 85 -3.37 -7.32 -9.53
C LEU A 85 -2.09 -7.98 -10.07
N ASP A 86 -2.18 -9.14 -10.70
CA ASP A 86 -1.00 -9.89 -11.16
C ASP A 86 -0.48 -9.38 -12.51
N PRO A 87 0.71 -8.76 -12.57
CA PRO A 87 1.30 -8.27 -13.82
C PRO A 87 1.62 -9.38 -14.83
N LEU A 88 1.84 -10.62 -14.36
CA LEU A 88 2.11 -11.77 -15.23
C LEU A 88 0.85 -12.47 -15.72
N GLY A 89 -0.32 -12.18 -15.13
CA GLY A 89 -1.60 -12.82 -15.48
C GLY A 89 -1.69 -14.31 -15.13
N LEU A 90 -0.81 -14.81 -14.27
CA LEU A 90 -0.80 -16.22 -13.84
C LEU A 90 -1.90 -16.51 -12.81
N ASN A 91 -2.32 -15.48 -12.07
CA ASN A 91 -3.40 -15.54 -11.10
C ASN A 91 -4.57 -14.67 -11.61
N PRO A 92 -5.46 -15.22 -12.47
CA PRO A 92 -6.56 -14.45 -13.01
C PRO A 92 -7.55 -14.02 -11.92
N PRO A 93 -8.29 -12.91 -12.13
CA PRO A 93 -9.37 -12.50 -11.24
C PRO A 93 -10.37 -13.64 -10.98
N ALA A 94 -10.82 -13.75 -9.73
CA ALA A 94 -11.79 -14.77 -9.37
C ALA A 94 -13.18 -14.46 -9.96
N ASP A 95 -13.93 -15.51 -10.28
CA ASP A 95 -15.38 -15.37 -10.49
C ASP A 95 -16.06 -15.29 -9.13
N VAL A 96 -16.76 -14.17 -8.88
CA VAL A 96 -17.42 -13.88 -7.61
C VAL A 96 -18.90 -13.62 -7.89
N PRO A 97 -19.78 -14.62 -7.70
CA PRO A 97 -21.20 -14.50 -8.05
C PRO A 97 -21.91 -13.32 -7.38
N SER A 98 -21.57 -13.02 -6.12
CA SER A 98 -22.15 -11.90 -5.35
C SER A 98 -21.87 -10.51 -5.93
N LEU A 99 -20.90 -10.36 -6.83
CA LEU A 99 -20.63 -9.11 -7.54
C LEU A 99 -21.50 -8.93 -8.79
N GLN A 100 -22.29 -9.95 -9.13
CA GLN A 100 -23.19 -9.90 -10.30
C GLN A 100 -24.58 -9.47 -9.85
N PRO A 101 -25.25 -8.54 -10.58
CA PRO A 101 -26.61 -8.10 -10.26
C PRO A 101 -27.62 -9.24 -10.16
N GLY A 102 -27.52 -10.24 -11.07
CA GLY A 102 -28.42 -11.39 -11.11
C GLY A 102 -28.41 -12.24 -9.83
N PHE A 103 -27.32 -12.27 -9.08
CA PHE A 103 -27.24 -12.95 -7.78
C PHE A 103 -28.23 -12.35 -6.75
N TRP A 104 -28.49 -11.06 -6.85
CA TRP A 104 -29.39 -10.31 -5.99
C TRP A 104 -30.80 -10.16 -6.59
N GLY A 105 -31.11 -10.86 -7.69
CA GLY A 105 -32.41 -10.81 -8.35
C GLY A 105 -32.64 -9.52 -9.16
N LEU A 106 -31.58 -8.82 -9.55
CA LEU A 106 -31.62 -7.69 -10.47
C LEU A 106 -31.44 -8.22 -11.90
N SER A 107 -32.28 -7.77 -12.83
CA SER A 107 -32.31 -8.19 -14.23
C SER A 107 -31.61 -7.19 -15.16
N GLU A 108 -31.46 -7.55 -16.43
CA GLU A 108 -30.97 -6.64 -17.48
C GLU A 108 -31.84 -5.38 -17.62
N GLU A 109 -33.15 -5.50 -17.38
CA GLU A 109 -34.08 -4.37 -17.43
C GLU A 109 -33.79 -3.35 -16.33
N ASP A 110 -33.23 -3.77 -15.21
CA ASP A 110 -32.87 -2.91 -14.08
C ASP A 110 -31.61 -2.08 -14.31
N LEU A 111 -30.80 -2.43 -15.32
CA LEU A 111 -29.55 -1.72 -15.61
C LEU A 111 -29.74 -0.23 -15.93
N LEU A 112 -30.89 0.12 -16.53
CA LEU A 112 -31.25 1.51 -16.88
C LEU A 112 -32.07 2.18 -15.78
N GLN A 113 -32.57 1.44 -14.80
CA GLN A 113 -33.34 1.97 -13.69
C GLN A 113 -32.44 2.76 -12.74
N GLU A 114 -32.93 3.92 -12.29
CA GLU A 114 -32.25 4.72 -11.26
C GLU A 114 -32.54 4.20 -9.86
N PHE A 115 -31.46 4.17 -9.05
CA PHE A 115 -31.51 3.78 -7.65
C PHE A 115 -30.87 4.85 -6.77
N SER A 116 -31.37 4.98 -5.54
CA SER A 116 -30.71 5.81 -4.54
C SER A 116 -29.49 5.10 -4.00
N VAL A 117 -28.33 5.66 -4.22
CA VAL A 117 -27.04 5.04 -3.85
C VAL A 117 -26.18 6.01 -3.05
N THR A 118 -25.50 5.47 -2.02
CA THR A 118 -24.44 6.19 -1.33
C THR A 118 -23.11 5.67 -1.84
N PHE A 119 -22.41 6.51 -2.61
CA PHE A 119 -21.09 6.23 -3.17
C PHE A 119 -20.13 7.30 -2.68
N GLY A 120 -19.09 6.88 -1.96
CA GLY A 120 -18.22 7.79 -1.21
C GLY A 120 -18.98 8.55 -0.13
N ALA A 121 -18.87 9.88 -0.15
CA ALA A 121 -19.50 10.77 0.82
C ALA A 121 -20.92 11.26 0.38
N HIS A 122 -21.39 10.88 -0.80
CA HIS A 122 -22.59 11.47 -1.40
C HIS A 122 -23.66 10.42 -1.69
N THR A 123 -24.90 10.79 -1.38
CA THR A 123 -26.08 10.03 -1.81
C THR A 123 -26.67 10.70 -3.06
N THR A 124 -26.86 9.91 -4.10
CA THR A 124 -27.40 10.39 -5.39
C THR A 124 -28.29 9.34 -6.03
N GLN A 125 -29.06 9.76 -7.03
CA GLN A 125 -29.77 8.86 -7.92
C GLN A 125 -28.90 8.58 -9.14
N MET A 126 -28.72 7.31 -9.48
CA MET A 126 -28.02 6.93 -10.71
C MET A 126 -28.48 5.59 -11.26
N PRO A 127 -28.35 5.38 -12.60
CA PRO A 127 -28.64 4.08 -13.21
C PRO A 127 -27.72 2.98 -12.67
N LEU A 128 -28.27 1.75 -12.48
CA LEU A 128 -27.50 0.60 -11.99
C LEU A 128 -26.26 0.33 -12.86
N LYS A 129 -26.34 0.48 -14.17
CA LYS A 129 -25.21 0.32 -15.09
C LYS A 129 -24.06 1.29 -14.78
N GLN A 130 -24.38 2.53 -14.45
CA GLN A 130 -23.38 3.54 -14.07
C GLN A 130 -22.75 3.16 -12.73
N LEU A 131 -23.55 2.75 -11.76
CA LEU A 131 -23.06 2.29 -10.45
C LEU A 131 -22.09 1.12 -10.60
N LEU A 132 -22.42 0.11 -11.40
CA LEU A 132 -21.55 -1.05 -11.64
C LEU A 132 -20.19 -0.64 -12.20
N ASN A 133 -20.15 0.28 -13.15
CA ASN A 133 -18.89 0.80 -13.69
C ASN A 133 -18.06 1.52 -12.62
N LEU A 134 -18.70 2.33 -11.78
CA LEU A 134 -18.01 3.01 -10.68
C LEU A 134 -17.48 2.02 -9.63
N LEU A 135 -18.27 1.01 -9.28
CA LEU A 135 -17.85 -0.04 -8.34
C LEU A 135 -16.67 -0.86 -8.90
N GLU A 136 -16.72 -1.24 -10.19
CA GLU A 136 -15.59 -1.96 -10.81
C GLU A 136 -14.32 -1.12 -10.85
N GLN A 137 -14.42 0.16 -11.18
CA GLN A 137 -13.29 1.09 -11.21
C GLN A 137 -12.69 1.30 -9.82
N ALA A 138 -13.52 1.46 -8.79
CA ALA A 138 -13.08 1.72 -7.43
C ALA A 138 -12.49 0.50 -6.74
N TRP A 139 -13.07 -0.70 -6.96
CA TRP A 139 -12.81 -1.89 -6.14
C TRP A 139 -12.12 -3.05 -6.85
N ALA A 140 -12.04 -3.04 -8.19
CA ALA A 140 -11.52 -4.17 -8.97
C ALA A 140 -10.71 -3.75 -10.21
N SER A 141 -10.05 -2.60 -10.17
CA SER A 141 -9.15 -2.13 -11.24
C SER A 141 -7.73 -2.72 -11.07
N SER A 142 -6.71 -1.92 -11.29
CA SER A 142 -5.32 -2.18 -10.90
C SER A 142 -5.06 -1.96 -9.40
N GLN A 143 -6.08 -1.49 -8.68
CA GLN A 143 -6.09 -1.27 -7.22
C GLN A 143 -7.25 -2.04 -6.60
N ALA A 144 -7.06 -2.47 -5.36
CA ALA A 144 -8.10 -3.14 -4.57
C ALA A 144 -7.89 -2.87 -3.08
N TYR A 145 -8.96 -2.94 -2.31
CA TYR A 145 -8.96 -2.56 -0.92
C TYR A 145 -9.64 -3.62 -0.06
N GLU A 146 -9.03 -3.94 1.08
CA GLU A 146 -9.65 -4.78 2.10
C GLU A 146 -9.95 -3.92 3.33
N LEU A 147 -11.22 -3.64 3.58
CA LEU A 147 -11.71 -2.80 4.67
C LEU A 147 -12.70 -3.52 5.59
N ALA A 148 -13.17 -4.73 5.22
CA ALA A 148 -14.22 -5.45 5.92
C ALA A 148 -13.85 -5.85 7.37
N HIS A 149 -12.57 -5.82 7.72
CA HIS A 149 -12.05 -6.13 9.05
C HIS A 149 -11.86 -4.89 9.93
N LEU A 150 -12.15 -3.69 9.40
CA LEU A 150 -12.12 -2.45 10.18
C LEU A 150 -13.40 -2.33 11.01
N GLU A 151 -13.27 -1.86 12.23
CA GLU A 151 -14.37 -1.72 13.18
C GLU A 151 -14.81 -0.25 13.36
N ASN A 152 -13.88 0.70 13.19
CA ASN A 152 -14.14 2.11 13.38
C ASN A 152 -14.88 2.70 12.17
N ARG A 153 -16.10 3.17 12.38
CA ARG A 153 -16.95 3.73 11.33
C ARG A 153 -16.41 5.03 10.72
N GLU A 154 -15.74 5.85 11.51
CA GLU A 154 -15.12 7.08 11.03
C GLU A 154 -13.99 6.75 10.04
N GLU A 155 -13.14 5.79 10.38
CA GLU A 155 -12.05 5.28 9.54
C GLU A 155 -12.58 4.70 8.23
N ILE A 156 -13.63 3.87 8.31
CA ILE A 156 -14.27 3.27 7.13
C ILE A 156 -14.85 4.36 6.23
N ASN A 157 -15.64 5.29 6.77
CA ASN A 157 -16.25 6.36 5.99
C ASN A 157 -15.20 7.28 5.35
N TRP A 158 -14.11 7.55 6.06
CA TRP A 158 -13.00 8.34 5.54
C TRP A 158 -12.35 7.65 4.32
N LEU A 159 -12.10 6.34 4.39
CA LEU A 159 -11.57 5.56 3.28
C LEU A 159 -12.57 5.49 2.11
N LEU A 160 -13.83 5.17 2.38
CA LEU A 160 -14.87 5.13 1.34
C LEU A 160 -14.99 6.45 0.59
N SER A 161 -14.90 7.59 1.29
CA SER A 161 -14.99 8.90 0.65
C SER A 161 -13.86 9.18 -0.35
N ARG A 162 -12.71 8.51 -0.20
CA ARG A 162 -11.55 8.64 -1.08
C ARG A 162 -11.50 7.60 -2.18
N ILE A 163 -11.82 6.35 -1.83
CA ILE A 163 -11.82 5.23 -2.78
C ILE A 163 -12.95 5.40 -3.79
N GLU A 164 -14.13 5.79 -3.32
CA GLU A 164 -15.33 5.96 -4.16
C GLU A 164 -15.47 7.41 -4.67
N SER A 165 -14.38 8.16 -4.75
CA SER A 165 -14.40 9.49 -5.34
C SER A 165 -14.29 9.40 -6.86
N SER A 166 -15.31 9.89 -7.55
CA SER A 166 -15.30 10.04 -9.02
C SER A 166 -14.28 11.08 -9.53
N ASN A 167 -13.70 11.87 -8.62
CA ASN A 167 -12.83 13.00 -8.92
C ASN A 167 -11.41 12.80 -8.37
N ALA A 168 -10.90 11.58 -8.26
CA ALA A 168 -9.49 11.41 -7.93
C ALA A 168 -8.63 12.17 -8.95
N PRO A 169 -7.84 13.17 -8.52
CA PRO A 169 -7.09 13.99 -9.45
C PRO A 169 -6.08 13.11 -10.20
N GLN A 170 -6.15 13.12 -11.52
CA GLN A 170 -5.10 12.52 -12.33
C GLN A 170 -3.82 13.33 -12.13
N ALA A 171 -2.68 12.64 -12.05
CA ALA A 171 -1.39 13.29 -11.99
C ALA A 171 -1.17 14.18 -13.22
N ASP A 172 -0.65 15.37 -12.99
CA ASP A 172 -0.28 16.27 -14.09
C ASP A 172 0.92 15.73 -14.91
N ALA A 173 1.17 16.33 -16.06
CA ALA A 173 2.22 15.90 -16.97
C ALA A 173 3.62 15.90 -16.30
N GLN A 174 3.92 16.90 -15.47
CA GLN A 174 5.20 17.03 -14.81
C GLN A 174 5.40 15.92 -13.77
N THR A 175 4.37 15.60 -13.01
CA THR A 175 4.36 14.51 -12.04
C THR A 175 4.55 13.15 -12.73
N CYS A 176 3.84 12.91 -13.85
CA CYS A 176 4.00 11.68 -14.63
C CYS A 176 5.42 11.51 -15.19
N ILE A 177 6.02 12.57 -15.70
CA ILE A 177 7.41 12.56 -16.19
C ILE A 177 8.39 12.31 -15.04
N ALA A 178 8.20 12.93 -13.88
CA ALA A 178 9.05 12.71 -12.72
C ALA A 178 8.96 11.25 -12.19
N ARG A 179 7.76 10.63 -12.24
CA ARG A 179 7.59 9.20 -11.95
C ARG A 179 8.34 8.31 -12.94
N PHE A 180 8.27 8.67 -14.23
CA PHE A 180 9.04 7.99 -15.28
C PHE A 180 10.55 8.10 -15.05
N GLU A 181 11.07 9.28 -14.71
CA GLU A 181 12.49 9.48 -14.40
C GLU A 181 12.98 8.57 -13.27
N LYS A 182 12.19 8.44 -12.19
CA LYS A 182 12.52 7.56 -11.06
C LYS A 182 12.46 6.08 -11.45
N LEU A 183 11.46 5.68 -12.21
CA LEU A 183 11.31 4.32 -12.70
C LEU A 183 12.45 3.94 -13.66
N MET A 184 12.77 4.82 -14.61
CA MET A 184 13.87 4.68 -15.57
C MET A 184 15.22 4.56 -14.85
N ALA A 185 15.48 5.41 -13.87
CA ALA A 185 16.69 5.35 -13.09
C ALA A 185 16.80 4.02 -12.31
N ALA A 186 15.68 3.52 -11.76
CA ALA A 186 15.64 2.24 -11.05
C ALA A 186 16.00 1.08 -11.98
N GLU A 187 15.34 0.94 -13.12
CA GLU A 187 15.60 -0.15 -14.07
C GLU A 187 17.00 -0.04 -14.68
N THR A 188 17.43 1.18 -15.05
CA THR A 188 18.76 1.36 -15.67
C THR A 188 19.89 1.02 -14.70
N LEU A 189 19.77 1.35 -13.42
CA LEU A 189 20.77 0.96 -12.41
C LEU A 189 20.85 -0.57 -12.29
N GLU A 190 19.72 -1.27 -12.21
CA GLU A 190 19.70 -2.74 -12.09
C GLU A 190 20.34 -3.40 -13.32
N ARG A 191 20.00 -2.95 -14.53
CA ARG A 191 20.62 -3.44 -15.77
C ARG A 191 22.12 -3.14 -15.83
N TYR A 192 22.52 -1.96 -15.37
CA TYR A 192 23.93 -1.57 -15.30
C TYR A 192 24.72 -2.51 -14.38
N LEU A 193 24.20 -2.76 -13.17
CA LEU A 193 24.82 -3.68 -12.22
C LEU A 193 24.85 -5.12 -12.73
N HIS A 194 23.80 -5.56 -13.43
CA HIS A 194 23.71 -6.89 -14.01
C HIS A 194 24.79 -7.13 -15.06
N THR A 195 25.06 -6.16 -15.92
CA THR A 195 26.05 -6.28 -17.00
C THR A 195 27.48 -6.11 -16.52
N ARG A 196 27.71 -5.28 -15.52
CA ARG A 196 29.07 -4.98 -15.03
C ARG A 196 29.57 -5.95 -13.97
N TYR A 197 28.68 -6.44 -13.10
CA TYR A 197 29.02 -7.27 -11.95
C TYR A 197 28.31 -8.63 -12.02
N VAL A 198 28.57 -9.35 -13.11
CA VAL A 198 27.92 -10.64 -13.41
C VAL A 198 28.10 -11.62 -12.24
N GLY A 199 26.99 -12.26 -11.84
CA GLY A 199 26.96 -13.28 -10.77
C GLY A 199 27.19 -12.76 -9.34
N GLN A 200 27.45 -11.48 -9.15
CA GLN A 200 27.54 -10.92 -7.81
C GLN A 200 26.16 -10.68 -7.20
N LYS A 201 25.96 -11.14 -5.95
CA LYS A 201 24.72 -10.98 -5.22
C LYS A 201 24.40 -9.50 -5.00
N ARG A 202 23.22 -9.08 -5.46
CA ARG A 202 22.68 -7.72 -5.31
C ARG A 202 21.20 -7.70 -4.94
N PHE A 203 20.50 -8.83 -5.05
CA PHE A 203 19.07 -8.99 -4.82
C PHE A 203 18.25 -7.95 -5.62
N SER A 204 18.28 -8.11 -6.93
CA SER A 204 17.70 -7.18 -7.90
C SER A 204 16.23 -6.83 -7.60
N LEU A 205 15.90 -5.54 -7.82
CA LEU A 205 14.53 -5.03 -7.75
C LEU A 205 13.74 -5.28 -9.04
N GLU A 206 14.39 -5.77 -10.13
CA GLU A 206 13.75 -5.92 -11.43
C GLU A 206 12.46 -6.73 -11.36
N GLY A 207 11.40 -6.14 -11.90
CA GLY A 207 10.01 -6.57 -11.80
C GLY A 207 9.20 -5.85 -10.70
N GLY A 208 9.85 -5.11 -9.79
CA GLY A 208 9.23 -4.31 -8.73
C GLY A 208 9.75 -2.87 -8.69
N GLU A 209 10.25 -2.35 -9.81
CA GLU A 209 10.90 -1.03 -9.91
C GLU A 209 9.96 0.12 -9.55
N SER A 210 8.65 -0.05 -9.66
CA SER A 210 7.64 0.93 -9.23
C SER A 210 7.70 1.29 -7.74
N ALA A 211 8.38 0.47 -6.93
CA ALA A 211 8.67 0.81 -5.53
C ALA A 211 9.53 2.09 -5.39
N ILE A 212 10.36 2.45 -6.37
CA ILE A 212 11.20 3.65 -6.31
C ILE A 212 10.38 4.94 -6.51
N PRO A 213 9.57 5.11 -7.58
CA PRO A 213 8.66 6.26 -7.66
C PRO A 213 7.63 6.29 -6.52
N ALA A 214 7.20 5.13 -5.98
CA ALA A 214 6.34 5.05 -4.81
C ALA A 214 7.00 5.67 -3.57
N LEU A 215 8.25 5.30 -3.26
CA LEU A 215 9.02 5.84 -2.14
C LEU A 215 9.35 7.34 -2.33
N ASP A 216 9.62 7.78 -3.55
CA ASP A 216 9.82 9.19 -3.86
C ASP A 216 8.53 10.01 -3.60
N THR A 217 7.38 9.50 -4.02
CA THR A 217 6.06 10.10 -3.76
C THR A 217 5.79 10.18 -2.26
N LEU A 218 6.01 9.08 -1.54
CA LEU A 218 5.88 8.99 -0.09
C LEU A 218 6.75 10.03 0.62
N THR A 219 8.02 10.15 0.23
CA THR A 219 8.98 11.11 0.80
C THR A 219 8.48 12.55 0.65
N LYS A 220 8.04 12.92 -0.56
CA LYS A 220 7.50 14.25 -0.85
C LYS A 220 6.23 14.53 -0.07
N ARG A 221 5.32 13.55 0.01
CA ARG A 221 4.04 13.71 0.70
C ARG A 221 4.22 13.83 2.21
N LEU A 222 5.04 12.98 2.83
CA LEU A 222 5.35 13.07 4.25
C LEU A 222 5.95 14.42 4.62
N ARG A 223 6.90 14.93 3.81
CA ARG A 223 7.48 16.26 4.07
C ARG A 223 6.44 17.37 3.94
N ALA A 224 5.55 17.30 2.96
CA ALA A 224 4.46 18.26 2.80
C ALA A 224 3.48 18.27 3.99
N GLN A 225 3.34 17.15 4.69
CA GLN A 225 2.58 17.01 5.94
C GLN A 225 3.36 17.45 7.19
N GLY A 226 4.58 17.95 7.03
CA GLY A 226 5.39 18.47 8.13
C GLY A 226 6.28 17.44 8.82
N VAL A 227 6.39 16.21 8.29
CA VAL A 227 7.35 15.20 8.77
C VAL A 227 8.78 15.70 8.54
N GLU A 228 9.64 15.51 9.51
CA GLU A 228 11.04 15.96 9.48
C GLU A 228 12.04 14.80 9.37
N GLU A 229 11.64 13.63 9.87
CA GLU A 229 12.48 12.42 9.82
C GLU A 229 11.67 11.19 9.40
N MET A 230 12.27 10.39 8.54
CA MET A 230 11.75 9.08 8.10
C MET A 230 12.80 8.00 8.39
N VAL A 231 12.40 6.93 9.06
CA VAL A 231 13.29 5.78 9.31
C VAL A 231 12.77 4.58 8.52
N ILE A 232 13.62 4.04 7.66
CA ILE A 232 13.27 2.91 6.78
C ILE A 232 13.91 1.63 7.31
N GLY A 233 13.08 0.58 7.44
CA GLY A 233 13.52 -0.82 7.59
C GLY A 233 13.21 -1.60 6.33
N MET A 234 14.16 -2.36 5.81
CA MET A 234 13.92 -3.20 4.64
C MET A 234 14.90 -4.37 4.58
N ALA A 235 14.46 -5.43 3.88
CA ALA A 235 15.31 -6.55 3.53
C ALA A 235 16.29 -6.21 2.37
N HIS A 236 16.85 -7.24 1.74
CA HIS A 236 17.91 -7.10 0.72
C HIS A 236 17.38 -6.61 -0.63
N ARG A 237 16.20 -7.10 -1.06
CA ARG A 237 15.68 -6.84 -2.40
C ARG A 237 15.38 -5.38 -2.64
N GLY A 238 16.03 -4.82 -3.67
CA GLY A 238 15.90 -3.41 -4.03
C GLY A 238 16.70 -2.45 -3.15
N ARG A 239 17.42 -2.95 -2.14
CA ARG A 239 18.14 -2.09 -1.19
C ARG A 239 19.20 -1.21 -1.86
N LEU A 240 19.97 -1.77 -2.82
CA LEU A 240 20.96 -1.00 -3.56
C LEU A 240 20.31 0.11 -4.39
N ASN A 241 19.14 -0.14 -4.93
CA ASN A 241 18.37 0.84 -5.67
C ASN A 241 17.84 1.96 -4.76
N VAL A 242 17.31 1.62 -3.59
CA VAL A 242 16.92 2.60 -2.56
C VAL A 242 18.11 3.46 -2.13
N LEU A 243 19.28 2.87 -1.92
CA LEU A 243 20.49 3.61 -1.57
C LEU A 243 20.86 4.67 -2.62
N VAL A 244 20.84 4.31 -3.91
CA VAL A 244 21.25 5.20 -5.01
C VAL A 244 20.13 6.16 -5.41
N ASN A 245 18.94 5.64 -5.75
CA ASN A 245 17.89 6.41 -6.42
C ASN A 245 16.91 7.11 -5.47
N LEU A 246 16.88 6.72 -4.19
CA LEU A 246 16.12 7.44 -3.17
C LEU A 246 17.05 8.24 -2.26
N LEU A 247 18.07 7.60 -1.67
CA LEU A 247 18.91 8.22 -0.64
C LEU A 247 20.13 8.97 -1.19
N ASN A 248 20.28 9.01 -2.52
CA ASN A 248 21.36 9.71 -3.21
C ASN A 248 22.77 9.25 -2.79
N LYS A 249 22.93 7.96 -2.44
CA LYS A 249 24.27 7.38 -2.23
C LYS A 249 25.06 7.47 -3.54
N ASP A 250 26.29 7.96 -3.48
CA ASP A 250 27.14 8.05 -4.66
C ASP A 250 27.38 6.66 -5.29
N PRO A 251 27.00 6.42 -6.56
CA PRO A 251 27.27 5.16 -7.24
C PRO A 251 28.74 4.75 -7.25
N ALA A 252 29.68 5.70 -7.24
CA ALA A 252 31.11 5.40 -7.16
C ALA A 252 31.47 4.61 -5.88
N GLN A 253 30.81 4.92 -4.76
CA GLN A 253 30.97 4.16 -3.50
C GLN A 253 30.42 2.74 -3.65
N LEU A 254 29.23 2.60 -4.23
CA LEU A 254 28.62 1.29 -4.47
C LEU A 254 29.50 0.43 -5.40
N PHE A 255 30.03 1.02 -6.47
CA PHE A 255 30.92 0.30 -7.40
C PHE A 255 32.22 -0.14 -6.73
N ALA A 256 32.82 0.72 -5.90
CA ALA A 256 33.99 0.34 -5.10
C ALA A 256 33.71 -0.85 -4.14
N GLU A 257 32.51 -0.91 -3.55
CA GLU A 257 32.07 -2.06 -2.74
C GLU A 257 31.96 -3.35 -3.59
N PHE A 258 31.47 -3.27 -4.84
CA PHE A 258 31.45 -4.39 -5.76
C PHE A 258 32.86 -4.86 -6.18
N GLU A 259 33.80 -3.94 -6.30
CA GLU A 259 35.17 -4.20 -6.73
C GLU A 259 36.10 -4.58 -5.56
N GLY A 260 35.58 -4.61 -4.33
CA GLY A 260 36.38 -4.91 -3.14
C GLY A 260 37.40 -3.82 -2.78
N LYS A 261 37.24 -2.61 -3.35
CA LYS A 261 38.12 -1.45 -3.11
C LYS A 261 37.65 -0.64 -1.91
N GLN A 262 37.29 -1.26 -0.81
CA GLN A 262 36.86 -0.53 0.38
C GLN A 262 38.00 0.23 1.01
N THR A 263 37.94 1.53 0.99
CA THR A 263 38.84 2.47 1.72
C THR A 263 38.23 2.87 3.07
N ILE A 264 37.52 2.01 3.75
CA ILE A 264 36.95 2.34 5.05
C ILE A 264 37.74 1.61 6.15
N GLY A 265 38.21 2.42 7.09
CA GLY A 265 39.13 2.03 8.16
C GLY A 265 38.84 0.69 8.82
N SER A 266 39.89 -0.08 8.96
CA SER A 266 40.21 -1.16 9.90
C SER A 266 39.09 -1.97 10.55
N GLY A 267 37.98 -2.29 9.86
CA GLY A 267 36.94 -3.19 10.36
C GLY A 267 36.60 -4.27 9.34
N SER A 268 36.18 -5.45 9.78
CA SER A 268 35.53 -6.44 8.92
C SER A 268 34.21 -5.85 8.40
N GLY A 269 34.19 -5.42 7.13
CA GLY A 269 32.98 -4.87 6.50
C GLY A 269 31.89 -5.92 6.38
N ASP A 270 30.64 -5.52 6.56
CA ASP A 270 29.47 -6.32 6.23
C ASP A 270 29.20 -6.28 4.71
N VAL A 271 28.33 -7.16 4.22
CA VAL A 271 27.97 -7.21 2.80
C VAL A 271 27.19 -5.98 2.39
N LYS A 272 27.38 -5.52 1.15
CA LYS A 272 26.79 -4.28 0.62
C LYS A 272 25.28 -4.17 0.76
N TYR A 273 24.55 -5.28 0.72
CA TYR A 273 23.09 -5.31 0.85
C TYR A 273 22.58 -5.37 2.32
N HIS A 274 23.47 -5.26 3.32
CA HIS A 274 23.12 -5.04 4.73
C HIS A 274 23.35 -3.60 5.18
N MET A 275 24.11 -2.82 4.42
CA MET A 275 24.55 -1.48 4.81
C MET A 275 23.38 -0.51 5.02
N GLY A 276 23.44 0.21 6.13
CA GLY A 276 22.60 1.36 6.41
C GLY A 276 23.13 2.63 5.74
N TYR A 277 22.27 3.65 5.66
CA TYR A 277 22.64 4.95 5.11
C TYR A 277 21.69 6.02 5.64
N SER A 278 22.15 7.27 5.72
CA SER A 278 21.26 8.39 5.98
C SER A 278 21.63 9.60 5.13
N SER A 279 20.63 10.34 4.71
CA SER A 279 20.79 11.56 3.93
C SER A 279 19.64 12.53 4.19
N ASN A 280 19.87 13.79 3.83
CA ASN A 280 18.82 14.79 3.77
C ASN A 280 18.34 14.89 2.32
N LEU A 281 17.05 14.64 2.12
CA LEU A 281 16.42 14.68 0.82
C LEU A 281 15.71 16.02 0.63
N GLU A 282 16.10 16.76 -0.38
CA GLU A 282 15.42 18.00 -0.73
C GLU A 282 14.10 17.69 -1.46
N THR A 283 13.02 18.27 -0.98
CA THR A 283 11.68 18.17 -1.55
C THR A 283 11.10 19.56 -1.80
N PRO A 284 10.05 19.71 -2.59
CA PRO A 284 9.39 21.02 -2.78
C PRO A 284 8.90 21.66 -1.47
N ALA A 285 8.64 20.86 -0.42
CA ALA A 285 8.21 21.32 0.91
C ALA A 285 9.37 21.48 1.91
N GLY A 286 10.62 21.37 1.47
CA GLY A 286 11.82 21.47 2.28
C GLY A 286 12.55 20.16 2.47
N SER A 287 13.58 20.16 3.31
CA SER A 287 14.45 19.01 3.55
C SER A 287 13.79 17.99 4.48
N LEU A 288 13.89 16.68 4.14
CA LEU A 288 13.49 15.53 4.97
C LEU A 288 14.73 14.70 5.29
N HIS A 289 15.00 14.46 6.56
CA HIS A 289 16.03 13.52 6.96
C HIS A 289 15.53 12.08 6.82
N VAL A 290 16.24 11.24 6.04
CA VAL A 290 15.88 9.83 5.84
C VAL A 290 17.03 8.95 6.31
N ALA A 291 16.72 7.99 7.17
CA ALA A 291 17.65 6.99 7.68
C ALA A 291 17.21 5.58 7.27
N LEU A 292 18.02 4.87 6.53
CA LEU A 292 17.87 3.45 6.23
C LEU A 292 18.65 2.65 7.27
N ALA A 293 17.97 1.88 8.10
CA ALA A 293 18.60 1.06 9.12
C ALA A 293 19.45 -0.06 8.50
N TYR A 294 20.53 -0.45 9.18
CA TYR A 294 21.23 -1.69 8.85
C TYR A 294 20.29 -2.87 9.02
N ASN A 295 20.43 -3.90 8.19
CA ASN A 295 19.68 -5.15 8.37
C ASN A 295 20.62 -6.36 8.35
N PRO A 296 20.32 -7.43 9.11
CA PRO A 296 21.06 -8.69 9.02
C PRO A 296 20.46 -9.64 7.98
N SER A 297 21.03 -10.83 7.84
CA SER A 297 20.46 -11.89 7.00
C SER A 297 19.14 -12.48 7.54
N HIS A 298 18.82 -12.27 8.82
CA HIS A 298 17.55 -12.66 9.41
C HIS A 298 16.46 -11.69 8.97
N LEU A 299 15.59 -12.13 8.05
CA LEU A 299 14.53 -11.31 7.48
C LEU A 299 13.58 -10.80 8.57
N GLU A 300 13.06 -9.60 8.39
CA GLU A 300 12.05 -8.92 9.21
C GLU A 300 12.52 -8.52 10.64
N ILE A 301 13.68 -9.01 11.13
CA ILE A 301 14.15 -8.66 12.48
C ILE A 301 14.48 -7.17 12.62
N VAL A 302 14.74 -6.48 11.53
CA VAL A 302 14.96 -5.03 11.50
C VAL A 302 13.70 -4.22 11.85
N ASN A 303 12.51 -4.80 11.67
CA ASN A 303 11.24 -4.09 11.85
C ASN A 303 11.05 -3.54 13.28
N PRO A 304 11.10 -4.34 14.34
CA PRO A 304 11.01 -3.81 15.70
C PRO A 304 12.18 -2.88 16.06
N VAL A 305 13.37 -3.09 15.46
CA VAL A 305 14.51 -2.18 15.65
C VAL A 305 14.22 -0.79 15.10
N VAL A 306 13.65 -0.72 13.89
CA VAL A 306 13.24 0.56 13.28
C VAL A 306 12.15 1.24 14.11
N LEU A 307 11.15 0.51 14.58
CA LEU A 307 10.10 1.09 15.44
C LEU A 307 10.67 1.62 16.75
N GLY A 308 11.64 0.93 17.34
CA GLY A 308 12.40 1.43 18.51
C GLY A 308 13.18 2.71 18.20
N GLN A 309 13.82 2.79 17.01
CA GLN A 309 14.50 4.01 16.57
C GLN A 309 13.51 5.17 16.36
N VAL A 310 12.35 4.91 15.73
CA VAL A 310 11.29 5.90 15.54
C VAL A 310 10.81 6.41 16.90
N ARG A 311 10.46 5.52 17.81
CA ARG A 311 9.98 5.87 19.15
C ARG A 311 10.98 6.74 19.91
N ALA A 312 12.26 6.36 19.92
CA ALA A 312 13.31 7.13 20.59
C ALA A 312 13.48 8.54 20.00
N ARG A 313 13.33 8.69 18.68
CA ARG A 313 13.40 9.99 18.00
C ARG A 313 12.16 10.83 18.29
N GLN A 314 10.97 10.20 18.35
CA GLN A 314 9.72 10.85 18.72
C GLN A 314 9.78 11.40 20.16
N GLU A 315 10.23 10.60 21.11
CA GLU A 315 10.35 11.03 22.52
C GLU A 315 11.28 12.23 22.70
N ARG A 316 12.37 12.30 21.95
CA ARG A 316 13.26 13.46 21.98
C ARG A 316 12.64 14.74 21.44
N ARG A 317 11.58 14.63 20.62
CA ARG A 317 10.85 15.78 20.06
C ARG A 317 9.65 16.19 20.91
N GLY A 318 9.32 15.45 21.96
CA GLY A 318 8.20 15.74 22.85
C GLY A 318 6.83 15.47 22.20
N GLU A 319 5.85 16.29 22.49
CA GLU A 319 4.44 16.09 22.11
C GLU A 319 4.22 15.96 20.60
N ASP A 320 4.96 16.68 19.78
CA ASP A 320 4.86 16.64 18.31
C ASP A 320 5.59 15.44 17.67
N GLY A 321 6.26 14.61 18.46
CA GLY A 321 7.15 13.57 17.95
C GLY A 321 6.52 12.64 16.94
N GLN A 322 5.29 12.19 17.18
CA GLN A 322 4.57 11.29 16.25
C GLN A 322 4.20 11.96 14.92
N ALA A 323 4.01 13.27 14.91
CA ALA A 323 3.78 14.03 13.67
C ALA A 323 5.08 14.26 12.88
N LYS A 324 6.23 14.30 13.56
CA LYS A 324 7.53 14.69 12.99
C LYS A 324 8.41 13.51 12.55
N VAL A 325 8.20 12.33 13.12
CA VAL A 325 9.04 11.15 12.83
C VAL A 325 8.16 9.96 12.43
N VAL A 326 8.45 9.35 11.29
CA VAL A 326 7.65 8.27 10.69
C VAL A 326 8.50 7.04 10.42
N GLY A 327 7.96 5.86 10.72
CA GLY A 327 8.51 4.56 10.35
C GLY A 327 7.96 4.07 9.00
N VAL A 328 8.83 3.54 8.17
CA VAL A 328 8.49 2.87 6.90
C VAL A 328 9.14 1.51 6.89
N LEU A 329 8.35 0.45 6.72
CA LEU A 329 8.83 -0.92 6.67
C LEU A 329 8.55 -1.52 5.30
N ILE A 330 9.59 -2.04 4.64
CA ILE A 330 9.50 -2.64 3.31
C ILE A 330 9.75 -4.14 3.43
N HIS A 331 8.74 -4.93 3.09
CA HIS A 331 8.68 -6.37 3.30
C HIS A 331 8.78 -7.13 1.97
N GLY A 332 9.24 -8.38 2.04
CA GLY A 332 8.93 -9.39 1.04
C GLY A 332 7.66 -10.14 1.44
N ASP A 333 6.85 -10.56 0.48
CA ASP A 333 5.54 -11.21 0.71
C ASP A 333 5.62 -12.46 1.61
N SER A 334 6.53 -13.36 1.32
CA SER A 334 6.68 -14.60 2.09
C SER A 334 7.22 -14.35 3.50
N ALA A 335 8.11 -13.37 3.67
CA ALA A 335 8.68 -13.02 4.96
C ALA A 335 7.63 -12.32 5.84
N LEU A 336 6.82 -11.43 5.28
CA LEU A 336 5.75 -10.74 6.01
C LEU A 336 4.78 -11.73 6.64
N GLY A 337 4.23 -12.64 5.83
CA GLY A 337 3.22 -13.60 6.30
C GLY A 337 3.80 -14.78 7.11
N GLY A 338 5.10 -15.09 6.97
CA GLY A 338 5.70 -16.31 7.50
C GLY A 338 6.51 -16.17 8.78
N LEU A 339 6.90 -14.95 9.18
CA LEU A 339 7.81 -14.74 10.31
C LEU A 339 7.11 -14.13 11.52
N GLY A 340 7.14 -14.83 12.65
CA GLY A 340 6.45 -14.46 13.90
C GLY A 340 6.89 -13.10 14.48
N VAL A 341 8.07 -12.57 14.13
CA VAL A 341 8.52 -11.24 14.52
C VAL A 341 7.57 -10.14 13.99
N ASN A 342 6.98 -10.33 12.82
CA ASN A 342 6.00 -9.39 12.27
C ASN A 342 4.72 -9.38 13.08
N GLN A 343 4.20 -10.56 13.44
CA GLN A 343 3.04 -10.67 14.31
C GLN A 343 3.27 -9.95 15.63
N THR A 344 4.44 -10.11 16.24
CA THR A 344 4.81 -9.39 17.47
C THR A 344 4.89 -7.88 17.23
N THR A 345 5.49 -7.46 16.12
CA THR A 345 5.62 -6.04 15.75
C THR A 345 4.25 -5.38 15.60
N PHE A 346 3.32 -6.02 14.91
CA PHE A 346 1.93 -5.52 14.79
C PHE A 346 1.23 -5.47 16.13
N ASN A 347 1.36 -6.50 16.97
CA ASN A 347 0.77 -6.51 18.32
C ASN A 347 1.24 -5.34 19.20
N LEU A 348 2.48 -4.88 19.01
CA LEU A 348 3.05 -3.78 19.77
C LEU A 348 2.69 -2.40 19.20
N SER A 349 2.27 -2.32 17.93
CA SER A 349 2.18 -1.06 17.17
C SER A 349 1.26 0.00 17.78
N GLN A 350 0.21 -0.41 18.48
CA GLN A 350 -0.78 0.48 19.10
C GLN A 350 -0.75 0.46 20.63
N THR A 351 0.21 -0.26 21.23
CA THR A 351 0.32 -0.29 22.70
C THR A 351 0.93 1.02 23.22
N GLN A 352 0.55 1.40 24.42
CA GLN A 352 0.97 2.67 25.02
C GLN A 352 2.51 2.80 25.10
N GLY A 353 3.22 1.71 25.42
CA GLY A 353 4.68 1.72 25.59
C GLY A 353 5.47 1.70 24.30
N TYR A 354 4.89 1.15 23.20
CA TYR A 354 5.62 0.89 21.96
C TYR A 354 5.06 1.59 20.73
N GLY A 355 3.84 2.14 20.82
CA GLY A 355 3.16 2.80 19.69
C GLY A 355 3.96 3.96 19.13
N THR A 356 4.04 4.04 17.80
CA THR A 356 4.79 5.07 17.06
C THR A 356 3.88 6.00 16.25
N GLY A 357 2.56 5.97 16.49
CA GLY A 357 1.60 6.79 15.75
C GLY A 357 1.48 6.36 14.27
N GLY A 358 1.47 5.06 14.03
CA GLY A 358 1.28 4.45 12.71
C GLY A 358 2.55 4.30 11.88
N THR A 359 2.68 3.13 11.28
CA THR A 359 3.77 2.74 10.39
C THR A 359 3.23 2.52 8.99
N LEU A 360 3.98 2.93 7.98
CA LEU A 360 3.69 2.66 6.58
C LEU A 360 4.38 1.35 6.18
N HIS A 361 3.61 0.32 5.87
CA HIS A 361 4.12 -0.98 5.46
C HIS A 361 3.98 -1.14 3.95
N LEU A 362 5.09 -1.37 3.26
CA LEU A 362 5.14 -1.65 1.83
C LEU A 362 5.55 -3.09 1.62
N VAL A 363 4.80 -3.84 0.82
CA VAL A 363 5.17 -5.20 0.45
C VAL A 363 5.61 -5.22 -1.00
N ILE A 364 6.84 -5.62 -1.26
CA ILE A 364 7.30 -5.97 -2.60
C ILE A 364 6.89 -7.42 -2.83
N ASN A 365 5.65 -7.60 -3.29
CA ASN A 365 5.03 -8.91 -3.48
C ASN A 365 5.36 -9.46 -4.86
N ASN A 366 6.47 -10.15 -4.96
CA ASN A 366 6.88 -10.77 -6.23
C ASN A 366 6.31 -12.18 -6.43
N GLN A 367 5.34 -12.58 -5.61
CA GLN A 367 4.53 -13.80 -5.75
C GLN A 367 5.34 -15.10 -5.72
N ILE A 368 6.54 -15.06 -5.13
CA ILE A 368 7.40 -16.22 -4.96
C ILE A 368 8.26 -16.10 -3.69
N GLY A 369 8.20 -17.11 -2.82
CA GLY A 369 9.04 -17.21 -1.64
C GLY A 369 10.21 -18.16 -1.88
N PHE A 370 11.41 -17.64 -2.07
CA PHE A 370 12.60 -18.40 -2.44
C PHE A 370 12.37 -19.23 -3.71
N THR A 371 11.92 -20.50 -3.59
CA THR A 371 11.55 -21.39 -4.71
C THR A 371 10.11 -21.89 -4.64
N THR A 372 9.28 -21.34 -3.76
CA THR A 372 7.86 -21.70 -3.63
C THR A 372 7.00 -20.64 -4.31
N SER A 373 6.25 -21.01 -5.35
CA SER A 373 5.42 -20.10 -6.15
C SER A 373 3.92 -20.41 -6.12
N ARG A 374 3.52 -21.61 -5.68
CA ARG A 374 2.10 -21.94 -5.57
C ARG A 374 1.52 -21.37 -4.28
N LEU A 375 0.45 -20.59 -4.39
CA LEU A 375 -0.19 -19.94 -3.23
C LEU A 375 -0.57 -20.94 -2.12
N GLN A 376 -1.10 -22.09 -2.48
CA GLN A 376 -1.49 -23.16 -1.57
C GLN A 376 -0.31 -23.81 -0.81
N ASP A 377 0.90 -23.69 -1.35
CA ASP A 377 2.13 -24.22 -0.73
C ASP A 377 2.85 -23.15 0.11
N MET A 378 2.49 -21.87 -0.07
CA MET A 378 3.13 -20.73 0.61
C MET A 378 2.51 -20.43 1.96
N ARG A 379 1.18 -20.42 2.05
CA ARG A 379 0.43 -20.00 3.25
C ARG A 379 -1.03 -20.43 3.20
N SER A 380 -1.67 -20.51 4.37
CA SER A 380 -3.10 -20.80 4.50
C SER A 380 -3.99 -19.59 4.22
N SER A 381 -3.49 -18.38 4.47
CA SER A 381 -4.22 -17.14 4.17
C SER A 381 -4.21 -16.84 2.68
N ARG A 382 -5.21 -16.09 2.22
CA ARG A 382 -5.28 -15.66 0.81
C ARG A 382 -4.14 -14.71 0.45
N TYR A 383 -3.91 -13.71 1.29
CA TYR A 383 -2.88 -12.70 1.08
C TYR A 383 -1.79 -12.77 2.15
N CYS A 384 -0.58 -12.37 1.81
CA CYS A 384 0.52 -12.24 2.78
C CYS A 384 0.24 -11.15 3.81
N THR A 385 -0.64 -10.22 3.47
CA THR A 385 -1.04 -9.07 4.27
C THR A 385 -2.14 -9.37 5.29
N ASP A 386 -2.72 -10.59 5.28
CA ASP A 386 -3.80 -10.97 6.21
C ASP A 386 -3.40 -10.85 7.70
N ILE A 387 -2.11 -10.87 8.00
CA ILE A 387 -1.57 -10.63 9.34
C ILE A 387 -1.93 -9.24 9.89
N ALA A 388 -2.12 -8.25 9.03
CA ALA A 388 -2.49 -6.89 9.44
C ALA A 388 -3.93 -6.76 9.94
N LYS A 389 -4.78 -7.70 9.59
CA LYS A 389 -6.19 -7.73 10.03
C LYS A 389 -6.31 -7.86 11.54
N MET A 390 -5.33 -8.48 12.22
CA MET A 390 -5.32 -8.61 13.67
C MET A 390 -5.23 -7.28 14.44
N VAL A 391 -4.75 -6.22 13.80
CA VAL A 391 -4.65 -4.86 14.37
C VAL A 391 -5.57 -3.86 13.66
N ALA A 392 -6.50 -4.36 12.86
CA ALA A 392 -7.44 -3.57 12.05
C ALA A 392 -6.73 -2.49 11.22
N ALA A 393 -5.62 -2.83 10.57
CA ALA A 393 -4.94 -1.95 9.62
C ALA A 393 -5.54 -2.10 8.22
N PRO A 394 -5.87 -1.01 7.50
CA PRO A 394 -6.33 -1.09 6.13
C PRO A 394 -5.29 -1.73 5.22
N ILE A 395 -5.75 -2.52 4.26
CA ILE A 395 -4.91 -3.20 3.28
C ILE A 395 -5.27 -2.71 1.89
N ILE A 396 -4.26 -2.30 1.14
CA ILE A 396 -4.38 -1.86 -0.25
C ILE A 396 -3.51 -2.76 -1.12
N HIS A 397 -4.10 -3.39 -2.13
CA HIS A 397 -3.37 -4.13 -3.14
C HIS A 397 -3.29 -3.29 -4.41
N VAL A 398 -2.13 -3.28 -5.06
CA VAL A 398 -1.94 -2.55 -6.31
C VAL A 398 -1.03 -3.33 -7.26
N ASN A 399 -1.40 -3.32 -8.54
CA ASN A 399 -0.56 -3.89 -9.60
C ASN A 399 0.69 -3.01 -9.79
N GLY A 400 1.88 -3.59 -9.61
CA GLY A 400 3.16 -2.89 -9.73
C GLY A 400 3.46 -2.30 -11.11
N ASP A 401 2.79 -2.78 -12.17
CA ASP A 401 2.92 -2.23 -13.51
C ASP A 401 2.15 -0.91 -13.70
N ASP A 402 1.19 -0.62 -12.84
CA ASP A 402 0.45 0.65 -12.87
C ASP A 402 1.12 1.66 -11.92
N VAL A 403 2.15 2.33 -12.45
CA VAL A 403 2.98 3.27 -11.66
C VAL A 403 2.16 4.43 -11.09
N ASP A 404 1.17 4.92 -11.85
CA ASP A 404 0.31 6.00 -11.38
C ASP A 404 -0.58 5.53 -10.22
N ALA A 405 -1.14 4.33 -10.31
CA ALA A 405 -1.91 3.72 -9.22
C ALA A 405 -1.06 3.46 -7.97
N VAL A 406 0.17 2.92 -8.15
CA VAL A 406 1.12 2.71 -7.04
C VAL A 406 1.41 4.02 -6.31
N CYS A 407 1.66 5.12 -7.04
CA CYS A 407 1.90 6.42 -6.41
C CYS A 407 0.65 6.98 -5.71
N GLN A 408 -0.55 6.80 -6.29
CA GLN A 408 -1.81 7.25 -5.67
C GLN A 408 -2.08 6.55 -4.34
N VAL A 409 -1.89 5.23 -4.26
CA VAL A 409 -2.11 4.50 -3.00
C VAL A 409 -1.09 4.90 -1.93
N MET A 410 0.13 5.32 -2.32
CA MET A 410 1.11 5.89 -1.38
C MET A 410 0.65 7.23 -0.81
N GLU A 411 0.04 8.10 -1.64
CA GLU A 411 -0.53 9.35 -1.17
C GLU A 411 -1.67 9.11 -0.17
N LEU A 412 -2.57 8.18 -0.47
CA LEU A 412 -3.66 7.77 0.42
C LEU A 412 -3.12 7.21 1.75
N ALA A 413 -2.07 6.39 1.69
CA ALA A 413 -1.45 5.83 2.88
C ALA A 413 -0.82 6.91 3.79
N CYS A 414 -0.18 7.92 3.20
CA CYS A 414 0.33 9.06 3.95
C CYS A 414 -0.79 9.85 4.64
N GLU A 415 -1.90 10.10 3.93
CA GLU A 415 -3.07 10.78 4.49
C GLU A 415 -3.72 9.99 5.62
N TRP A 416 -3.88 8.68 5.45
CA TRP A 416 -4.39 7.79 6.49
C TRP A 416 -3.55 7.87 7.76
N ARG A 417 -2.23 7.66 7.63
CA ARG A 417 -1.31 7.69 8.76
C ARG A 417 -1.33 9.05 9.46
N ASP A 418 -1.39 10.14 8.69
CA ASP A 418 -1.43 11.50 9.26
C ASP A 418 -2.73 11.77 10.01
N THR A 419 -3.86 11.29 9.48
CA THR A 419 -5.19 11.51 10.08
C THR A 419 -5.41 10.67 11.33
N PHE A 420 -5.13 9.36 11.25
CA PHE A 420 -5.52 8.39 12.29
C PHE A 420 -4.37 7.90 13.16
N ARG A 421 -3.13 8.21 12.80
CA ARG A 421 -1.94 7.72 13.52
C ARG A 421 -1.92 6.19 13.69
N ARG A 422 -2.35 5.47 12.65
CA ARG A 422 -2.45 4.00 12.61
C ARG A 422 -1.68 3.42 11.44
N ASP A 423 -1.35 2.14 11.55
CA ASP A 423 -0.67 1.39 10.50
C ASP A 423 -1.56 1.26 9.26
N ILE A 424 -0.93 1.13 8.10
CA ILE A 424 -1.55 0.82 6.82
C ILE A 424 -0.59 -0.02 5.99
N ILE A 425 -1.12 -0.96 5.22
CA ILE A 425 -0.32 -1.85 4.38
C ILE A 425 -0.64 -1.64 2.91
N ILE A 426 0.41 -1.48 2.10
CA ILE A 426 0.36 -1.41 0.65
C ILE A 426 1.07 -2.64 0.08
N ASP A 427 0.32 -3.48 -0.61
CA ASP A 427 0.80 -4.69 -1.29
C ASP A 427 1.02 -4.40 -2.77
N ILE A 428 2.28 -4.17 -3.16
CA ILE A 428 2.67 -3.94 -4.55
C ILE A 428 2.88 -5.30 -5.22
N CYS A 429 1.84 -5.78 -5.90
CA CYS A 429 1.90 -7.04 -6.64
C CYS A 429 2.79 -6.88 -7.88
N CYS A 430 3.91 -7.56 -7.89
CA CYS A 430 4.93 -7.47 -8.92
C CYS A 430 5.48 -8.87 -9.28
N PHE A 431 6.61 -8.94 -9.92
CA PHE A 431 7.29 -10.21 -10.18
C PHE A 431 8.80 -10.10 -9.87
N ARG A 432 9.49 -11.21 -9.89
CA ARG A 432 10.94 -11.28 -9.71
C ARG A 432 11.59 -11.71 -11.01
N LYS A 433 12.39 -10.85 -11.62
CA LYS A 433 12.99 -11.12 -12.93
C LYS A 433 14.10 -12.19 -12.90
N HIS A 434 14.93 -12.17 -11.88
CA HIS A 434 16.03 -13.12 -11.70
C HIS A 434 15.71 -14.15 -10.60
N GLY A 435 16.65 -15.01 -10.23
CA GLY A 435 16.51 -15.93 -9.11
C GLY A 435 16.35 -15.24 -7.75
N HIS A 436 16.35 -16.00 -6.68
CA HIS A 436 16.35 -15.41 -5.32
C HIS A 436 17.52 -14.44 -5.15
N ASN A 437 18.65 -14.82 -5.69
CA ASN A 437 19.81 -13.95 -5.92
C ASN A 437 20.39 -14.25 -7.33
N GLU A 438 21.41 -13.52 -7.74
CA GLU A 438 21.95 -13.57 -9.11
C GLU A 438 22.78 -14.83 -9.40
N SER A 439 22.98 -15.70 -8.41
CA SER A 439 23.62 -17.03 -8.60
C SER A 439 22.60 -18.14 -8.89
N ASP A 440 21.29 -17.86 -8.71
CA ASP A 440 20.22 -18.85 -8.88
C ASP A 440 19.67 -18.81 -10.30
N GLU A 441 19.41 -20.00 -10.89
CA GLU A 441 18.68 -20.11 -12.16
C GLU A 441 17.22 -20.52 -11.90
N PRO A 442 16.28 -19.58 -11.90
CA PRO A 442 14.91 -19.84 -11.49
C PRO A 442 14.09 -20.62 -12.53
N ARG A 443 14.53 -20.67 -13.79
CA ARG A 443 13.85 -21.45 -14.85
C ARG A 443 13.90 -22.94 -14.59
N LEU A 444 14.87 -23.41 -13.78
CA LEU A 444 14.97 -24.80 -13.37
C LEU A 444 13.89 -25.20 -12.35
N THR A 445 13.45 -24.27 -11.51
CA THR A 445 12.48 -24.54 -10.44
C THR A 445 11.07 -24.03 -10.77
N GLN A 446 10.93 -22.91 -11.50
CA GLN A 446 9.66 -22.29 -11.90
C GLN A 446 9.60 -22.01 -13.43
N PRO A 447 9.68 -23.03 -14.29
CA PRO A 447 9.75 -22.82 -15.75
C PRO A 447 8.54 -22.07 -16.31
N GLN A 448 7.33 -22.38 -15.86
CA GLN A 448 6.10 -21.72 -16.34
C GLN A 448 6.03 -20.24 -15.93
N MET A 449 6.37 -19.93 -14.68
CA MET A 449 6.39 -18.56 -14.20
C MET A 449 7.42 -17.73 -14.97
N TYR A 450 8.62 -18.28 -15.17
CA TYR A 450 9.69 -17.54 -15.84
C TYR A 450 9.49 -17.45 -17.36
N GLN A 451 8.69 -18.33 -17.96
CA GLN A 451 8.22 -18.12 -19.34
C GLN A 451 7.37 -16.84 -19.45
N ALA A 452 6.48 -16.59 -18.48
CA ALA A 452 5.70 -15.35 -18.43
C ALA A 452 6.57 -14.14 -18.12
N VAL A 453 7.54 -14.27 -17.19
CA VAL A 453 8.50 -13.21 -16.85
C VAL A 453 9.34 -12.81 -18.06
N ASP A 454 9.83 -13.78 -18.83
CA ASP A 454 10.65 -13.52 -20.03
C ASP A 454 9.84 -12.86 -21.16
N ALA A 455 8.55 -13.15 -21.25
CA ALA A 455 7.63 -12.54 -22.22
C ALA A 455 7.17 -11.12 -21.79
N HIS A 456 7.37 -10.73 -20.52
CA HIS A 456 6.92 -9.46 -19.99
C HIS A 456 7.84 -8.32 -20.45
N PRO A 457 7.32 -7.22 -21.03
CA PRO A 457 8.14 -6.13 -21.57
C PRO A 457 8.89 -5.30 -20.53
N GLY A 458 8.49 -5.41 -19.27
CA GLY A 458 8.97 -4.58 -18.14
C GLY A 458 8.05 -3.40 -17.83
N THR A 459 8.03 -3.00 -16.58
CA THR A 459 7.18 -1.90 -16.07
C THR A 459 7.54 -0.57 -16.73
N LEU A 460 8.84 -0.30 -16.93
CA LEU A 460 9.30 0.93 -17.59
C LEU A 460 8.77 1.05 -19.02
N ALA A 461 8.85 -0.03 -19.81
CA ALA A 461 8.36 -0.03 -21.18
C ALA A 461 6.85 0.22 -21.25
N ARG A 462 6.07 -0.45 -20.38
CA ARG A 462 4.61 -0.25 -20.28
C ARG A 462 4.24 1.18 -19.91
N TYR A 463 4.91 1.74 -18.90
CA TYR A 463 4.64 3.11 -18.47
C TYR A 463 5.05 4.12 -19.52
N GLY A 464 6.23 3.95 -20.13
CA GLY A 464 6.71 4.78 -21.24
C GLY A 464 5.75 4.77 -22.44
N GLU A 465 5.24 3.62 -22.86
CA GLU A 465 4.22 3.51 -23.90
C GLU A 465 2.93 4.25 -23.52
N SER A 466 2.49 4.14 -22.25
CA SER A 466 1.33 4.89 -21.74
C SER A 466 1.54 6.40 -21.86
N LEU A 467 2.72 6.91 -21.46
CA LEU A 467 3.04 8.33 -21.56
C LEU A 467 3.13 8.81 -23.01
N ALA A 468 3.67 8.00 -23.92
CA ALA A 468 3.71 8.29 -25.34
C ALA A 468 2.31 8.37 -25.96
N ARG A 469 1.43 7.45 -25.64
CA ARG A 469 0.02 7.48 -26.07
C ARG A 469 -0.75 8.70 -25.53
N ARG A 470 -0.41 9.15 -24.33
CA ARG A 470 -0.96 10.37 -23.70
C ARG A 470 -0.31 11.66 -24.24
N GLY A 471 0.68 11.56 -25.12
CA GLY A 471 1.42 12.70 -25.68
C GLY A 471 2.31 13.45 -24.67
N LEU A 472 2.66 12.82 -23.54
CA LEU A 472 3.43 13.42 -22.46
C LEU A 472 4.95 13.27 -22.65
N LEU A 473 5.39 12.13 -23.21
CA LEU A 473 6.81 11.82 -23.36
C LEU A 473 7.03 10.92 -24.58
N THR A 474 7.73 11.40 -25.60
CA THR A 474 8.02 10.61 -26.81
C THR A 474 9.06 9.53 -26.54
N GLN A 475 9.10 8.47 -27.36
CA GLN A 475 10.10 7.43 -27.25
C GLN A 475 11.55 7.98 -27.35
N ALA A 476 11.79 8.92 -28.26
CA ALA A 476 13.11 9.55 -28.40
C ALA A 476 13.56 10.27 -27.12
N GLN A 477 12.65 10.95 -26.43
CA GLN A 477 12.95 11.59 -25.15
C GLN A 477 13.23 10.56 -24.05
N GLN A 478 12.47 9.46 -24.02
CA GLN A 478 12.71 8.34 -23.08
C GLN A 478 14.10 7.72 -23.27
N ASP A 479 14.47 7.48 -24.52
CA ASP A 479 15.78 6.91 -24.90
C ASP A 479 16.93 7.88 -24.53
N GLU A 480 16.76 9.18 -24.77
CA GLU A 480 17.73 10.20 -24.37
C GLU A 480 17.93 10.26 -22.87
N MET A 481 16.84 10.22 -22.09
CA MET A 481 16.90 10.22 -20.63
C MET A 481 17.65 9.00 -20.11
N THR A 482 17.35 7.82 -20.66
CA THR A 482 18.00 6.56 -20.31
C THR A 482 19.50 6.59 -20.64
N ALA A 483 19.88 7.08 -21.83
CA ALA A 483 21.26 7.23 -22.25
C ALA A 483 22.03 8.16 -21.30
N ARG A 484 21.46 9.33 -21.00
CA ARG A 484 22.06 10.31 -20.08
C ARG A 484 22.30 9.73 -18.67
N TYR A 485 21.33 8.97 -18.14
CA TYR A 485 21.51 8.34 -16.84
C TYR A 485 22.59 7.24 -16.85
N ARG A 486 22.66 6.45 -17.92
CA ARG A 486 23.71 5.45 -18.13
C ARG A 486 25.10 6.08 -18.24
N ASP A 487 25.24 7.17 -19.01
CA ASP A 487 26.49 7.92 -19.15
C ASP A 487 26.95 8.48 -17.78
N TRP A 488 26.00 8.93 -16.97
CA TRP A 488 26.28 9.35 -15.61
C TRP A 488 26.82 8.20 -14.74
N LEU A 489 26.22 7.00 -14.80
CA LEU A 489 26.73 5.82 -14.10
C LEU A 489 28.15 5.44 -14.58
N ASP A 490 28.40 5.48 -15.89
CA ASP A 490 29.75 5.25 -16.46
C ASP A 490 30.78 6.28 -15.96
N SER A 491 30.37 7.53 -15.80
CA SER A 491 31.22 8.58 -15.23
C SER A 491 31.52 8.34 -13.76
N CYS A 492 30.54 7.87 -12.99
CA CYS A 492 30.69 7.51 -11.57
C CYS A 492 31.65 6.33 -11.39
N GLN A 493 31.62 5.34 -12.30
CA GLN A 493 32.52 4.18 -12.21
C GLN A 493 33.99 4.56 -12.42
N LYS A 494 34.26 5.61 -13.21
CA LYS A 494 35.63 6.08 -13.49
C LYS A 494 36.21 6.98 -12.38
N ARG A 495 35.37 7.42 -11.48
CA ARG A 495 35.69 8.37 -10.42
C ARG A 495 36.05 7.64 -9.13
N GLU A 496 37.03 8.16 -8.39
CA GLU A 496 37.28 7.69 -7.03
C GLU A 496 36.10 8.03 -6.12
N PRO A 497 35.67 7.10 -5.24
CA PRO A 497 34.58 7.36 -4.32
C PRO A 497 34.96 8.48 -3.35
N GLN A 498 34.07 9.46 -3.21
CA GLN A 498 34.24 10.50 -2.20
C GLN A 498 34.00 9.90 -0.80
N PRO A 499 34.75 10.34 0.21
CA PRO A 499 34.49 9.94 1.60
C PRO A 499 33.04 10.26 1.99
N LEU A 500 32.39 9.34 2.71
CA LEU A 500 31.06 9.58 3.26
C LEU A 500 31.10 10.81 4.17
N LYS A 501 30.35 11.85 3.78
CA LYS A 501 30.05 12.95 4.69
C LYS A 501 28.77 12.55 5.44
N PRO A 502 28.84 12.30 6.75
CA PRO A 502 27.64 11.97 7.50
C PRO A 502 26.66 13.13 7.40
N ALA A 503 25.39 12.81 7.15
CA ALA A 503 24.34 13.81 7.19
C ALA A 503 24.23 14.37 8.62
N ILE A 504 24.47 15.67 8.77
CA ILE A 504 24.36 16.35 10.06
C ILE A 504 22.87 16.53 10.36
N HIS A 505 22.42 15.99 11.46
CA HIS A 505 21.07 16.19 11.98
C HIS A 505 21.11 16.52 13.50
N SER A 506 19.98 16.91 14.08
CA SER A 506 19.89 17.37 15.46
C SER A 506 20.48 16.41 16.52
N PHE A 507 20.56 15.12 16.21
CA PHE A 507 21.12 14.12 17.15
C PHE A 507 22.62 13.86 16.98
N SER A 508 23.25 14.32 15.91
CA SER A 508 24.70 14.16 15.70
C SER A 508 25.50 14.83 16.82
N ALA A 509 25.03 15.98 17.30
CA ALA A 509 25.69 16.76 18.35
C ALA A 509 25.83 15.98 19.68
N ASN A 510 24.91 15.04 19.96
CA ASN A 510 24.93 14.25 21.20
C ASN A 510 26.06 13.22 21.24
N TRP A 511 26.65 12.89 20.08
CA TRP A 511 27.73 11.91 19.97
C TRP A 511 29.12 12.55 19.94
N TYR A 512 29.24 13.85 19.74
CA TYR A 512 30.52 14.55 19.61
C TYR A 512 31.44 14.35 20.84
N GLY A 513 30.88 14.20 22.02
CA GLY A 513 31.63 13.99 23.25
C GLY A 513 31.94 12.51 23.54
N LEU A 514 31.39 11.57 22.76
CA LEU A 514 31.51 10.14 23.01
C LEU A 514 32.54 9.44 22.10
N THR A 515 33.07 10.15 21.10
CA THR A 515 34.14 9.64 20.27
C THR A 515 35.46 9.62 21.06
N ASN A 516 35.98 8.43 21.35
CA ASN A 516 37.34 8.30 21.91
C ASN A 516 38.32 8.03 20.77
N PRO A 517 39.13 9.01 20.35
CA PRO A 517 40.09 8.85 19.26
C PRO A 517 41.28 7.94 19.63
N HIS A 518 41.38 7.53 20.88
CA HIS A 518 42.51 6.76 21.41
C HIS A 518 42.14 5.33 21.79
N TRP A 519 41.05 4.78 21.28
CA TRP A 519 40.75 3.38 21.44
C TRP A 519 41.77 2.56 20.64
N SER A 520 42.69 1.88 21.35
CA SER A 520 43.65 0.94 20.78
C SER A 520 43.24 -0.50 21.09
#